data_f9d8d4bbe28fa48208ef543bdb3ef7d2
#
_entry.id   f9d8d4bbe28fa48208ef543bdb3ef7d2
#
_cell.length_a   1.000
_cell.length_b   1.000
_cell.length_c   1.000
_cell.angle_alpha   90.00
_cell.angle_beta   90.00
_cell.angle_gamma   90.00
#
_symmetry.space_group_name_H-M   'P 1'
#
loop_
_entity.id
_entity.type
_entity.pdbx_description
1 polymer ?
#
loop_
_entity_poly.entity_id
_entity_poly.type
_entity_poly.pdbx_seq_one_letter_code
_entity_poly.pdbx_strand_id
1 'polypeptide(L)'
;GHRAARGLRLGARRRLAQQDDEEDRSGGGASQLGSLLSGAGGGALAAGAVGLLLGNKKARKMGGKAVKYGGMAALGVVAFKAWQQWQKNSANAPQGQPQTVDRLPAPQQEQHSHAILRALIGAAKADGHIDDRERELIDAEVAKLTNDPQTLQWFDAELRKPLDPAEVASAAQTPEMAAEMYLASLLVVDEQSFMEKAYLQELSSQLKLDPQLIAELDHQVQQV
;
A
#
# COMPACT_ATOMS: atom_id res chain seq x y z
N GLY A 1 46.66 40.12 -10.09
CA GLY A 1 45.96 38.94 -10.58
C GLY A 1 45.34 38.06 -9.50
N HIS A 2 45.31 38.44 -8.20
CA HIS A 2 44.83 37.53 -7.10
C HIS A 2 43.41 37.81 -6.54
N ARG A 3 42.67 38.80 -7.09
CA ARG A 3 41.31 39.12 -6.59
C ARG A 3 40.17 38.44 -7.35
N ALA A 4 40.38 37.97 -8.58
CA ALA A 4 39.33 37.33 -9.38
C ALA A 4 39.06 35.84 -9.01
N ALA A 5 40.03 35.14 -8.42
CA ALA A 5 39.91 33.72 -8.09
C ALA A 5 39.11 33.42 -6.79
N ARG A 6 38.91 34.41 -5.90
CA ARG A 6 38.16 34.26 -4.66
C ARG A 6 36.63 34.33 -4.82
N GLY A 7 36.14 35.08 -5.80
CA GLY A 7 34.72 35.26 -6.09
C GLY A 7 34.06 34.03 -6.67
N LEU A 8 34.73 33.25 -7.49
CA LEU A 8 34.19 32.06 -8.15
C LEU A 8 34.04 30.85 -7.18
N ARG A 9 34.87 30.77 -6.16
CA ARG A 9 34.80 29.66 -5.21
C ARG A 9 33.66 29.78 -4.16
N LEU A 10 33.23 31.02 -3.83
CA LEU A 10 32.09 31.25 -2.95
C LEU A 10 30.75 31.01 -3.65
N GLY A 11 30.65 31.30 -4.95
CA GLY A 11 29.42 31.06 -5.72
C GLY A 11 29.14 29.57 -5.98
N ALA A 12 30.19 28.76 -6.15
CA ALA A 12 30.08 27.34 -6.35
C ALA A 12 29.64 26.60 -5.05
N ARG A 13 30.15 27.01 -3.90
CA ARG A 13 29.76 26.46 -2.60
C ARG A 13 28.33 26.81 -2.20
N ARG A 14 27.80 27.96 -2.57
CA ARG A 14 26.39 28.30 -2.33
C ARG A 14 25.41 27.55 -3.21
N ARG A 15 25.80 27.17 -4.43
CA ARG A 15 24.94 26.37 -5.31
C ARG A 15 24.89 24.89 -4.91
N LEU A 16 25.97 24.33 -4.38
CA LEU A 16 26.02 22.98 -3.87
C LEU A 16 25.23 22.84 -2.55
N ALA A 17 25.30 23.84 -1.67
CA ALA A 17 24.51 23.86 -0.44
C ALA A 17 22.99 24.06 -0.67
N GLN A 18 22.59 24.69 -1.80
CA GLN A 18 21.18 24.81 -2.18
C GLN A 18 20.62 23.57 -2.89
N GLN A 19 21.49 22.76 -3.52
CA GLN A 19 21.07 21.48 -4.12
C GLN A 19 20.85 20.40 -3.04
N ASP A 20 21.67 20.39 -2.01
CA ASP A 20 21.51 19.44 -0.88
C ASP A 20 20.24 19.73 -0.05
N ASP A 21 19.79 21.00 0.01
CA ASP A 21 18.55 21.39 0.70
C ASP A 21 17.26 21.10 -0.10
N GLU A 22 17.33 20.92 -1.42
CA GLU A 22 16.16 20.57 -2.25
C GLU A 22 15.96 19.05 -2.36
N GLU A 23 17.02 18.25 -2.31
CA GLU A 23 16.89 16.77 -2.28
C GLU A 23 16.38 16.24 -0.94
N ASP A 24 16.68 16.92 0.18
CA ASP A 24 16.20 16.51 1.50
C ASP A 24 14.72 16.87 1.76
N ARG A 25 14.12 17.75 0.96
CA ARG A 25 12.69 18.11 1.06
C ARG A 25 11.75 17.19 0.29
N SER A 26 12.23 16.44 -0.68
CA SER A 26 11.40 15.51 -1.47
C SER A 26 11.30 14.11 -0.84
N GLY A 27 12.18 13.77 0.08
CA GLY A 27 12.22 12.44 0.74
C GLY A 27 11.44 12.36 2.05
N GLY A 28 11.07 13.49 2.66
CA GLY A 28 10.53 13.50 4.03
C GLY A 28 9.13 12.93 4.18
N GLY A 29 8.25 13.17 3.19
CA GLY A 29 6.85 12.70 3.27
C GLY A 29 6.71 11.20 3.04
N ALA A 30 7.50 10.72 2.12
CA ALA A 30 7.52 9.33 1.75
C ALA A 30 8.09 8.42 2.85
N SER A 31 9.17 8.84 3.52
CA SER A 31 9.79 8.11 4.64
C SER A 31 8.89 8.03 5.87
N GLN A 32 8.03 9.03 6.10
CA GLN A 32 7.08 9.00 7.22
C GLN A 32 5.95 8.01 6.99
N LEU A 33 5.45 7.88 5.78
CA LEU A 33 4.41 6.91 5.45
C LEU A 33 4.92 5.48 5.62
N GLY A 34 6.14 5.20 5.18
CA GLY A 34 6.80 3.91 5.39
C GLY A 34 7.00 3.60 6.87
N SER A 35 7.44 4.56 7.68
CA SER A 35 7.62 4.38 9.12
C SER A 35 6.29 4.24 9.88
N LEU A 36 5.24 4.91 9.44
CA LEU A 36 3.90 4.80 9.99
C LEU A 36 3.25 3.44 9.64
N LEU A 37 3.55 2.91 8.45
CA LEU A 37 3.01 1.64 7.99
C LEU A 37 3.83 0.43 8.46
N SER A 38 5.13 0.59 8.74
CA SER A 38 6.03 -0.48 9.16
C SER A 38 6.33 -0.55 10.66
N GLY A 39 6.11 0.54 11.41
CA GLY A 39 6.36 0.62 12.85
C GLY A 39 5.29 -0.07 13.70
N ALA A 40 5.55 -0.23 14.99
CA ALA A 40 4.62 -0.81 15.97
C ALA A 40 3.27 -0.06 16.04
N GLY A 41 3.19 1.18 15.50
CA GLY A 41 1.97 1.96 15.31
C GLY A 41 1.33 1.78 13.93
N GLY A 42 2.06 1.28 12.92
CA GLY A 42 1.57 1.17 11.53
C GLY A 42 0.51 0.09 11.34
N GLY A 43 0.51 -0.93 12.18
CA GLY A 43 -0.59 -1.90 12.25
C GLY A 43 -1.92 -1.26 12.65
N ALA A 44 -1.89 -0.24 13.51
CA ALA A 44 -3.07 0.51 13.92
C ALA A 44 -3.59 1.42 12.79
N LEU A 45 -2.71 1.91 11.90
CA LEU A 45 -3.07 2.72 10.74
C LEU A 45 -3.81 1.92 9.68
N ALA A 46 -3.21 0.83 9.24
CA ALA A 46 -3.85 -0.05 8.25
C ALA A 46 -5.16 -0.62 8.82
N ALA A 47 -5.19 -1.05 10.08
CA ALA A 47 -6.39 -1.54 10.73
C ALA A 47 -7.43 -0.42 10.99
N GLY A 48 -7.00 0.78 11.36
CA GLY A 48 -7.87 1.93 11.61
C GLY A 48 -8.47 2.50 10.34
N ALA A 49 -7.65 2.80 9.33
CA ALA A 49 -8.10 3.32 8.03
C ALA A 49 -8.98 2.30 7.30
N VAL A 50 -8.58 1.04 7.29
CA VAL A 50 -9.37 -0.06 6.71
C VAL A 50 -10.66 -0.26 7.48
N GLY A 51 -10.62 -0.23 8.80
CA GLY A 51 -11.82 -0.36 9.65
C GLY A 51 -12.84 0.76 9.42
N LEU A 52 -12.38 1.95 9.11
CA LEU A 52 -13.24 3.09 8.79
C LEU A 52 -13.76 3.04 7.36
N LEU A 53 -12.92 2.65 6.39
CA LEU A 53 -13.29 2.48 4.99
C LEU A 53 -14.37 1.42 4.79
N LEU A 54 -14.48 0.45 5.70
CA LEU A 54 -15.44 -0.65 5.63
C LEU A 54 -16.81 -0.39 6.27
N GLY A 55 -17.01 0.79 6.87
CA GLY A 55 -18.27 1.13 7.51
C GLY A 55 -18.63 0.25 8.73
N ASN A 56 -19.49 0.77 9.60
CA ASN A 56 -19.73 0.26 10.96
C ASN A 56 -20.16 -1.24 11.11
N LYS A 57 -20.72 -1.87 10.10
CA LYS A 57 -21.20 -3.27 10.21
C LYS A 57 -20.17 -4.30 9.75
N LYS A 58 -19.43 -3.99 8.69
CA LYS A 58 -18.39 -4.88 8.13
C LYS A 58 -17.10 -4.81 8.94
N ALA A 59 -16.71 -3.63 9.42
CA ALA A 59 -15.53 -3.45 10.27
C ALA A 59 -15.56 -4.32 11.55
N ARG A 60 -16.72 -4.59 12.12
CA ARG A 60 -16.83 -5.47 13.28
C ARG A 60 -16.56 -6.95 12.95
N LYS A 61 -16.92 -7.41 11.76
CA LYS A 61 -16.59 -8.77 11.30
C LYS A 61 -15.12 -8.90 10.88
N MET A 62 -14.55 -7.87 10.28
CA MET A 62 -13.19 -7.87 9.74
C MET A 62 -12.15 -7.27 10.68
N GLY A 63 -12.54 -6.38 11.60
CA GLY A 63 -11.64 -5.89 12.66
C GLY A 63 -10.97 -7.03 13.42
N GLY A 64 -11.65 -8.17 13.57
CA GLY A 64 -11.06 -9.41 14.08
C GLY A 64 -9.98 -10.01 13.16
N LYS A 65 -10.13 -9.92 11.84
CA LYS A 65 -9.14 -10.47 10.87
C LYS A 65 -7.96 -9.52 10.68
N ALA A 66 -8.20 -8.25 10.39
CA ALA A 66 -7.14 -7.26 10.18
C ALA A 66 -6.27 -7.04 11.44
N VAL A 67 -6.87 -7.06 12.63
CA VAL A 67 -6.14 -7.02 13.91
C VAL A 67 -5.33 -8.28 14.14
N LYS A 68 -5.83 -9.46 13.73
CA LYS A 68 -5.06 -10.71 13.78
C LYS A 68 -3.84 -10.70 12.88
N TYR A 69 -3.89 -9.98 11.74
CA TYR A 69 -2.78 -9.95 10.78
C TYR A 69 -1.64 -8.99 11.16
N GLY A 70 -1.76 -8.19 12.22
CA GLY A 70 -0.64 -7.37 12.72
C GLY A 70 -0.13 -6.31 11.73
N GLY A 71 -0.97 -5.82 10.81
CA GLY A 71 -0.65 -4.75 9.89
C GLY A 71 0.10 -5.17 8.62
N MET A 72 0.82 -4.23 8.01
CA MET A 72 1.48 -4.37 6.70
C MET A 72 2.49 -5.52 6.65
N ALA A 73 3.29 -5.68 7.72
CA ALA A 73 4.29 -6.73 7.80
C ALA A 73 3.66 -8.14 7.81
N ALA A 74 2.52 -8.30 8.49
CA ALA A 74 1.82 -9.59 8.50
C ALA A 74 1.20 -9.93 7.14
N LEU A 75 0.76 -8.91 6.39
CA LEU A 75 0.32 -9.09 5.01
C LEU A 75 1.46 -9.63 4.14
N GLY A 76 2.66 -9.07 4.27
CA GLY A 76 3.86 -9.56 3.59
C GLY A 76 4.17 -11.03 3.94
N VAL A 77 4.07 -11.42 5.21
CA VAL A 77 4.27 -12.81 5.64
C VAL A 77 3.26 -13.77 5.02
N VAL A 78 1.98 -13.37 4.92
CA VAL A 78 0.93 -14.20 4.29
C VAL A 78 1.19 -14.32 2.79
N ALA A 79 1.49 -13.22 2.10
CA ALA A 79 1.85 -13.22 0.69
C ALA A 79 3.08 -14.10 0.41
N PHE A 80 4.10 -14.02 1.27
CA PHE A 80 5.30 -14.86 1.19
C PHE A 80 4.98 -16.36 1.29
N LYS A 81 4.12 -16.76 2.23
CA LYS A 81 3.70 -18.17 2.39
C LYS A 81 2.95 -18.66 1.16
N ALA A 82 2.00 -17.88 0.65
CA ALA A 82 1.27 -18.22 -0.56
C ALA A 82 2.21 -18.39 -1.75
N TRP A 83 3.16 -17.46 -1.91
CA TRP A 83 4.15 -17.51 -2.98
C TRP A 83 5.03 -18.75 -2.89
N GLN A 84 5.55 -19.07 -1.70
CA GLN A 84 6.35 -20.29 -1.51
C GLN A 84 5.57 -21.57 -1.83
N GLN A 85 4.29 -21.61 -1.48
CA GLN A 85 3.45 -22.77 -1.78
C GLN A 85 3.20 -22.88 -3.28
N TRP A 86 2.93 -21.76 -3.95
CA TRP A 86 2.81 -21.71 -5.40
C TRP A 86 4.10 -22.18 -6.10
N GLN A 87 5.27 -21.72 -5.66
CA GLN A 87 6.56 -22.18 -6.20
C GLN A 87 6.76 -23.69 -6.09
N LYS A 88 6.30 -24.30 -5.01
CA LYS A 88 6.39 -25.76 -4.83
C LYS A 88 5.45 -26.53 -5.78
N ASN A 89 4.29 -25.94 -6.07
CA ASN A 89 3.22 -26.60 -6.81
C ASN A 89 3.19 -26.27 -8.30
N SER A 90 3.95 -25.27 -8.75
CA SER A 90 3.95 -24.77 -10.11
C SER A 90 5.36 -24.78 -10.71
N ALA A 91 5.53 -25.47 -11.83
CA ALA A 91 6.78 -25.47 -12.58
C ALA A 91 7.09 -24.11 -13.23
N ASN A 92 6.08 -23.28 -13.45
CA ASN A 92 6.20 -21.96 -14.09
C ASN A 92 6.41 -20.81 -13.08
N ALA A 93 6.37 -21.09 -11.77
CA ALA A 93 6.61 -20.07 -10.77
C ALA A 93 8.05 -19.55 -10.84
N PRO A 94 8.26 -18.23 -10.69
CA PRO A 94 9.60 -17.64 -10.63
C PRO A 94 10.42 -18.30 -9.52
N GLN A 95 11.65 -18.66 -9.85
CA GLN A 95 12.58 -19.23 -8.85
C GLN A 95 13.24 -18.08 -8.08
N GLY A 96 13.47 -18.31 -6.81
CA GLY A 96 14.09 -17.35 -5.92
C GLY A 96 13.23 -17.00 -4.71
N GLN A 97 13.81 -16.24 -3.80
CA GLN A 97 13.12 -15.82 -2.60
C GLN A 97 12.23 -14.61 -2.92
N PRO A 98 10.90 -14.68 -2.67
CA PRO A 98 10.01 -13.57 -2.96
C PRO A 98 10.35 -12.35 -2.10
N GLN A 99 10.30 -11.18 -2.74
CA GLN A 99 10.61 -9.88 -2.14
C GLN A 99 9.30 -9.22 -1.67
N THR A 100 8.79 -9.70 -0.54
CA THR A 100 7.58 -9.17 0.09
C THR A 100 7.88 -8.00 1.04
N VAL A 101 6.88 -7.17 1.33
CA VAL A 101 7.03 -5.91 2.09
C VAL A 101 7.71 -6.08 3.44
N ASP A 102 7.55 -7.22 4.10
CA ASP A 102 8.19 -7.56 5.38
C ASP A 102 9.70 -7.85 5.28
N ARG A 103 10.23 -8.01 4.06
CA ARG A 103 11.62 -8.43 3.78
C ARG A 103 12.43 -7.38 3.03
N LEU A 104 11.79 -6.32 2.59
CA LEU A 104 12.42 -5.28 1.79
C LEU A 104 13.13 -4.23 2.65
N PRO A 105 14.22 -3.62 2.15
CA PRO A 105 14.78 -2.41 2.75
C PRO A 105 13.81 -1.23 2.64
N ALA A 106 13.95 -0.24 3.55
CA ALA A 106 13.01 0.85 3.75
C ALA A 106 12.49 1.54 2.48
N PRO A 107 13.31 1.93 1.49
CA PRO A 107 12.78 2.62 0.29
C PRO A 107 11.84 1.76 -0.55
N GLN A 108 12.14 0.48 -0.68
CA GLN A 108 11.31 -0.47 -1.43
C GLN A 108 10.08 -0.88 -0.64
N GLN A 109 10.21 -1.05 0.67
CA GLN A 109 9.10 -1.30 1.59
C GLN A 109 8.05 -0.20 1.50
N GLU A 110 8.48 1.03 1.36
CA GLU A 110 7.61 2.19 1.20
C GLU A 110 6.82 2.14 -0.12
N GLN A 111 7.48 1.81 -1.24
CA GLN A 111 6.81 1.65 -2.53
C GLN A 111 5.73 0.56 -2.46
N HIS A 112 6.02 -0.59 -1.84
CA HIS A 112 5.05 -1.65 -1.61
C HIS A 112 3.89 -1.17 -0.72
N SER A 113 4.19 -0.44 0.34
CA SER A 113 3.19 0.11 1.26
C SER A 113 2.22 1.06 0.57
N HIS A 114 2.72 1.95 -0.31
CA HIS A 114 1.88 2.83 -1.12
C HIS A 114 0.96 2.06 -2.08
N ALA A 115 1.50 1.06 -2.77
CA ALA A 115 0.72 0.23 -3.68
C ALA A 115 -0.37 -0.57 -2.94
N ILE A 116 -0.03 -1.16 -1.80
CA ILE A 116 -0.97 -1.87 -0.93
C ILE A 116 -2.07 -0.93 -0.43
N LEU A 117 -1.72 0.28 0.02
CA LEU A 117 -2.71 1.27 0.48
C LEU A 117 -3.65 1.70 -0.65
N ARG A 118 -3.15 1.89 -1.86
CA ARG A 118 -3.98 2.16 -3.05
C ARG A 118 -4.96 1.01 -3.33
N ALA A 119 -4.50 -0.24 -3.22
CA ALA A 119 -5.35 -1.41 -3.39
C ALA A 119 -6.44 -1.50 -2.30
N LEU A 120 -6.11 -1.18 -1.05
CA LEU A 120 -7.07 -1.11 0.06
C LEU A 120 -8.14 -0.04 -0.19
N ILE A 121 -7.76 1.16 -0.64
CA ILE A 121 -8.69 2.24 -0.98
C ILE A 121 -9.60 1.83 -2.14
N GLY A 122 -9.04 1.20 -3.18
CA GLY A 122 -9.80 0.69 -4.32
C GLY A 122 -10.83 -0.34 -3.91
N ALA A 123 -10.42 -1.32 -3.10
CA ALA A 123 -11.30 -2.35 -2.58
C ALA A 123 -12.43 -1.80 -1.69
N ALA A 124 -12.12 -0.80 -0.86
CA ALA A 124 -13.12 -0.13 -0.03
C ALA A 124 -14.20 0.62 -0.85
N LYS A 125 -13.85 1.07 -2.04
CA LYS A 125 -14.77 1.75 -2.96
C LYS A 125 -15.57 0.77 -3.84
N ALA A 126 -15.26 -0.52 -3.81
CA ALA A 126 -15.84 -1.52 -4.72
C ALA A 126 -17.32 -1.81 -4.44
N ASP A 127 -17.85 -1.48 -3.26
CA ASP A 127 -19.25 -1.63 -2.93
C ASP A 127 -20.13 -0.43 -3.38
N GLY A 128 -19.53 0.61 -3.96
CA GLY A 128 -20.24 1.67 -4.65
C GLY A 128 -19.81 3.09 -4.33
N HIS A 129 -19.78 3.53 -3.09
CA HIS A 129 -19.46 4.92 -2.73
C HIS A 129 -18.95 5.05 -1.30
N ILE A 130 -17.88 5.85 -1.16
CA ILE A 130 -17.58 6.49 0.12
C ILE A 130 -18.39 7.79 0.15
N ASP A 131 -19.40 7.86 0.99
CA ASP A 131 -20.20 9.08 1.15
C ASP A 131 -19.42 10.19 1.87
N ASP A 132 -19.96 11.41 1.88
CA ASP A 132 -19.26 12.56 2.47
C ASP A 132 -19.00 12.38 3.96
N ARG A 133 -19.91 11.71 4.68
CA ARG A 133 -19.77 11.45 6.11
C ARG A 133 -18.69 10.40 6.39
N GLU A 134 -18.63 9.35 5.60
CA GLU A 134 -17.58 8.33 5.66
C GLU A 134 -16.23 8.94 5.35
N ARG A 135 -16.17 9.82 4.35
CA ARG A 135 -14.96 10.58 4.02
C ARG A 135 -14.48 11.44 5.17
N GLU A 136 -15.34 12.23 5.81
CA GLU A 136 -14.99 13.06 6.97
C GLU A 136 -14.42 12.21 8.11
N LEU A 137 -14.99 11.03 8.35
CA LEU A 137 -14.48 10.10 9.36
C LEU A 137 -13.08 9.55 8.99
N ILE A 138 -12.88 9.20 7.73
CA ILE A 138 -11.58 8.72 7.21
C ILE A 138 -10.52 9.82 7.35
N ASP A 139 -10.83 11.03 6.90
CA ASP A 139 -9.93 12.19 6.97
C ASP A 139 -9.54 12.49 8.42
N ALA A 140 -10.53 12.46 9.34
CA ALA A 140 -10.28 12.68 10.77
C ALA A 140 -9.38 11.60 11.39
N GLU A 141 -9.50 10.35 10.97
CA GLU A 141 -8.65 9.27 11.45
C GLU A 141 -7.24 9.33 10.84
N VAL A 142 -7.14 9.60 9.54
CA VAL A 142 -5.84 9.76 8.88
C VAL A 142 -5.07 10.94 9.50
N ALA A 143 -5.75 12.04 9.81
CA ALA A 143 -5.14 13.20 10.49
C ALA A 143 -4.62 12.90 11.91
N LYS A 144 -5.14 11.89 12.61
CA LYS A 144 -4.58 11.42 13.88
C LYS A 144 -3.27 10.67 13.73
N LEU A 145 -3.01 10.15 12.55
CA LEU A 145 -1.94 9.21 12.25
C LEU A 145 -0.75 9.87 11.59
N THR A 146 -0.98 10.94 10.86
CA THR A 146 0.07 11.73 10.23
C THR A 146 -0.31 13.20 10.18
N ASN A 147 0.68 14.08 10.39
CA ASN A 147 0.56 15.51 10.16
C ASN A 147 1.27 15.95 8.86
N ASP A 148 1.79 14.99 8.08
CA ASP A 148 2.46 15.30 6.82
C ASP A 148 1.45 15.75 5.75
N PRO A 149 1.53 17.01 5.27
CA PRO A 149 0.57 17.55 4.31
C PRO A 149 0.57 16.79 2.98
N GLN A 150 1.71 16.26 2.54
CA GLN A 150 1.82 15.54 1.28
C GLN A 150 1.08 14.20 1.35
N THR A 151 1.24 13.48 2.46
CA THR A 151 0.53 12.22 2.72
C THR A 151 -0.97 12.44 2.80
N LEU A 152 -1.43 13.47 3.51
CA LEU A 152 -2.85 13.81 3.62
C LEU A 152 -3.45 14.17 2.27
N GLN A 153 -2.74 14.99 1.47
CA GLN A 153 -3.18 15.39 0.13
C GLN A 153 -3.25 14.19 -0.83
N TRP A 154 -2.25 13.32 -0.79
CA TRP A 154 -2.24 12.10 -1.61
C TRP A 154 -3.43 11.19 -1.27
N PHE A 155 -3.69 10.99 0.03
CA PHE A 155 -4.78 10.16 0.51
C PHE A 155 -6.16 10.69 0.06
N ASP A 156 -6.41 12.00 0.25
CA ASP A 156 -7.63 12.66 -0.21
C ASP A 156 -7.80 12.55 -1.74
N ALA A 157 -6.71 12.72 -2.49
CA ALA A 157 -6.73 12.57 -3.94
C ALA A 157 -7.10 11.14 -4.37
N GLU A 158 -6.54 10.10 -3.72
CA GLU A 158 -6.88 8.70 -4.02
C GLU A 158 -8.34 8.37 -3.67
N LEU A 159 -8.87 8.91 -2.57
CA LEU A 159 -10.27 8.74 -2.21
C LEU A 159 -11.23 9.36 -3.24
N ARG A 160 -10.86 10.47 -3.85
CA ARG A 160 -11.70 11.20 -4.86
C ARG A 160 -11.66 10.58 -6.24
N LYS A 161 -10.63 9.83 -6.58
CA LYS A 161 -10.52 9.21 -7.90
C LYS A 161 -11.71 8.27 -8.15
N PRO A 162 -12.20 8.16 -9.38
CA PRO A 162 -13.07 7.05 -9.77
C PRO A 162 -12.42 5.72 -9.49
N LEU A 163 -13.22 4.69 -9.19
CA LEU A 163 -12.69 3.34 -9.05
C LEU A 163 -12.35 2.77 -10.43
N ASP A 164 -11.08 2.51 -10.65
CA ASP A 164 -10.55 1.87 -11.86
C ASP A 164 -9.54 0.79 -11.45
N PRO A 165 -9.89 -0.50 -11.61
CA PRO A 165 -8.99 -1.61 -11.27
C PRO A 165 -7.67 -1.56 -12.06
N ALA A 166 -7.68 -1.07 -13.30
CA ALA A 166 -6.47 -0.94 -14.11
C ALA A 166 -5.53 0.14 -13.56
N GLU A 167 -6.08 1.28 -13.12
CA GLU A 167 -5.29 2.32 -12.47
C GLU A 167 -4.71 1.83 -11.14
N VAL A 168 -5.50 1.12 -10.33
CA VAL A 168 -5.02 0.50 -9.09
C VAL A 168 -3.87 -0.46 -9.38
N ALA A 169 -4.05 -1.36 -10.34
CA ALA A 169 -3.05 -2.35 -10.73
C ALA A 169 -1.76 -1.74 -11.28
N SER A 170 -1.83 -0.54 -11.88
CA SER A 170 -0.65 0.15 -12.43
C SER A 170 0.39 0.51 -11.37
N ALA A 171 0.02 0.51 -10.09
CA ALA A 171 0.96 0.72 -8.99
C ALA A 171 1.89 -0.48 -8.75
N ALA A 172 1.54 -1.68 -9.23
CA ALA A 172 2.37 -2.86 -9.09
C ALA A 172 3.61 -2.78 -10.00
N GLN A 173 4.78 -2.74 -9.39
CA GLN A 173 6.06 -2.73 -10.10
C GLN A 173 6.71 -4.11 -10.18
N THR A 174 6.33 -5.02 -9.29
CA THR A 174 6.83 -6.40 -9.23
C THR A 174 5.67 -7.38 -9.06
N PRO A 175 5.85 -8.65 -9.45
CA PRO A 175 4.83 -9.67 -9.23
C PRO A 175 4.50 -9.89 -7.75
N GLU A 176 5.47 -9.75 -6.85
CA GLU A 176 5.26 -9.83 -5.41
C GLU A 176 4.38 -8.69 -4.91
N MET A 177 4.64 -7.46 -5.37
CA MET A 177 3.79 -6.29 -5.06
C MET A 177 2.37 -6.51 -5.58
N ALA A 178 2.20 -7.07 -6.77
CA ALA A 178 0.89 -7.42 -7.33
C ALA A 178 0.15 -8.43 -6.43
N ALA A 179 0.84 -9.45 -5.93
CA ALA A 179 0.27 -10.44 -5.01
C ALA A 179 -0.15 -9.80 -3.68
N GLU A 180 0.65 -8.90 -3.14
CA GLU A 180 0.34 -8.16 -1.91
C GLU A 180 -0.85 -7.21 -2.07
N MET A 181 -0.95 -6.52 -3.21
CA MET A 181 -2.10 -5.66 -3.54
C MET A 181 -3.39 -6.46 -3.66
N TYR A 182 -3.36 -7.62 -4.32
CA TYR A 182 -4.51 -8.51 -4.40
C TYR A 182 -4.93 -9.02 -3.01
N LEU A 183 -3.96 -9.51 -2.23
CA LEU A 183 -4.21 -9.99 -0.87
C LEU A 183 -4.82 -8.91 0.02
N ALA A 184 -4.31 -7.68 -0.06
CA ALA A 184 -4.86 -6.54 0.68
C ALA A 184 -6.32 -6.26 0.29
N SER A 185 -6.62 -6.28 -1.00
CA SER A 185 -7.99 -6.11 -1.50
C SER A 185 -8.91 -7.24 -1.07
N LEU A 186 -8.45 -8.50 -1.11
CA LEU A 186 -9.20 -9.67 -0.68
C LEU A 186 -9.62 -9.61 0.78
N LEU A 187 -8.76 -9.04 1.65
CA LEU A 187 -9.07 -8.86 3.08
C LEU A 187 -10.16 -7.83 3.34
N VAL A 188 -10.41 -6.91 2.40
CA VAL A 188 -11.37 -5.81 2.53
C VAL A 188 -12.73 -6.17 1.95
N VAL A 189 -12.77 -6.85 0.82
CA VAL A 189 -14.01 -7.14 0.10
C VAL A 189 -14.88 -8.17 0.82
N ASP A 190 -16.18 -8.05 0.63
CA ASP A 190 -17.16 -9.07 1.04
C ASP A 190 -17.39 -10.04 -0.13
N GLU A 191 -16.99 -11.27 0.04
CA GLU A 191 -17.16 -12.32 -0.97
C GLU A 191 -18.63 -12.60 -1.34
N GLN A 192 -19.59 -12.10 -0.59
CA GLN A 192 -21.02 -12.21 -0.89
C GLN A 192 -21.51 -11.09 -1.82
N SER A 193 -20.76 -10.00 -1.92
CA SER A 193 -21.08 -8.87 -2.80
C SER A 193 -20.67 -9.16 -4.24
N PHE A 194 -21.62 -9.07 -5.18
CA PHE A 194 -21.34 -9.24 -6.62
C PHE A 194 -20.35 -8.17 -7.13
N MET A 195 -20.54 -6.91 -6.72
CA MET A 195 -19.70 -5.80 -7.17
C MET A 195 -18.25 -5.96 -6.70
N GLU A 196 -18.06 -6.34 -5.44
CA GLU A 196 -16.74 -6.55 -4.87
C GLU A 196 -16.04 -7.77 -5.49
N LYS A 197 -16.77 -8.86 -5.77
CA LYS A 197 -16.21 -10.00 -6.55
C LYS A 197 -15.77 -9.60 -7.95
N ALA A 198 -16.60 -8.84 -8.65
CA ALA A 198 -16.28 -8.36 -10.00
C ALA A 198 -15.02 -7.47 -9.97
N TYR A 199 -14.91 -6.61 -8.96
CA TYR A 199 -13.72 -5.80 -8.74
C TYR A 199 -12.46 -6.65 -8.52
N LEU A 200 -12.51 -7.64 -7.61
CA LEU A 200 -11.36 -8.53 -7.35
C LEU A 200 -10.94 -9.31 -8.60
N GLN A 201 -11.92 -9.82 -9.35
CA GLN A 201 -11.65 -10.56 -10.57
C GLN A 201 -10.97 -9.67 -11.61
N GLU A 202 -11.46 -8.45 -11.81
CA GLU A 202 -10.84 -7.51 -12.72
C GLU A 202 -9.46 -7.07 -12.23
N LEU A 203 -9.32 -6.76 -10.95
CA LEU A 203 -8.03 -6.40 -10.35
C LEU A 203 -6.99 -7.49 -10.54
N SER A 204 -7.32 -8.77 -10.28
CA SER A 204 -6.40 -9.88 -10.45
C SER A 204 -5.96 -10.06 -11.90
N SER A 205 -6.87 -9.82 -12.85
CA SER A 205 -6.59 -9.82 -14.29
C SER A 205 -5.61 -8.70 -14.67
N GLN A 206 -5.86 -7.47 -14.21
CA GLN A 206 -5.01 -6.32 -14.47
C GLN A 206 -3.62 -6.45 -13.80
N LEU A 207 -3.55 -7.06 -12.63
CA LEU A 207 -2.31 -7.41 -11.93
C LEU A 207 -1.56 -8.57 -12.60
N LYS A 208 -2.16 -9.25 -13.58
CA LYS A 208 -1.59 -10.40 -14.30
C LYS A 208 -1.14 -11.53 -13.39
N LEU A 209 -1.89 -11.78 -12.34
CA LEU A 209 -1.58 -12.83 -11.38
C LEU A 209 -1.87 -14.22 -11.97
N ASP A 210 -0.98 -15.15 -11.67
CA ASP A 210 -1.19 -16.57 -12.02
C ASP A 210 -2.40 -17.13 -11.24
N PRO A 211 -3.34 -17.84 -11.87
CA PRO A 211 -4.51 -18.40 -11.20
C PRO A 211 -4.17 -19.33 -10.03
N GLN A 212 -3.05 -20.04 -10.09
CA GLN A 212 -2.61 -20.90 -8.99
C GLN A 212 -2.11 -20.07 -7.80
N LEU A 213 -1.45 -18.94 -8.07
CA LEU A 213 -1.06 -18.00 -7.00
C LEU A 213 -2.29 -17.37 -6.35
N ILE A 214 -3.29 -16.97 -7.14
CA ILE A 214 -4.57 -16.46 -6.62
C ILE A 214 -5.20 -17.49 -5.67
N ALA A 215 -5.29 -18.75 -6.09
CA ALA A 215 -5.85 -19.82 -5.27
C ALA A 215 -5.08 -20.02 -3.94
N GLU A 216 -3.75 -19.90 -3.97
CA GLU A 216 -2.94 -19.97 -2.74
C GLU A 216 -3.14 -18.75 -1.83
N LEU A 217 -3.29 -17.55 -2.39
CA LEU A 217 -3.59 -16.34 -1.63
C LEU A 217 -4.96 -16.46 -0.94
N ASP A 218 -5.99 -16.89 -1.68
CA ASP A 218 -7.33 -17.13 -1.16
C ASP A 218 -7.33 -18.18 -0.03
N HIS A 219 -6.59 -19.28 -0.24
CA HIS A 219 -6.45 -20.34 0.76
C HIS A 219 -5.77 -19.85 2.04
N GLN A 220 -4.72 -19.05 1.95
CA GLN A 220 -4.04 -18.50 3.12
C GLN A 220 -4.96 -17.57 3.93
N VAL A 221 -5.82 -16.78 3.27
CA VAL A 221 -6.80 -15.93 3.96
C VAL A 221 -7.86 -16.74 4.71
N GLN A 222 -8.26 -17.88 4.16
CA GLN A 222 -9.27 -18.76 4.81
C GLN A 222 -8.73 -19.47 6.05
N GLN A 223 -7.41 -19.69 6.14
CA GLN A 223 -6.77 -20.39 7.26
C GLN A 223 -6.54 -19.50 8.49
N VAL A 224 -6.75 -18.21 8.41
CA VAL A 224 -6.52 -17.23 9.48
C VAL A 224 -7.84 -16.66 10.00
#